data_585ec39f3bfe2e7de3111aee26108b4a
#
_entry.id   585ec39f3bfe2e7de3111aee26108b4a
#
_cell.length_a   1.000
_cell.length_b   1.000
_cell.length_c   1.000
_cell.angle_alpha   90.00
_cell.angle_beta   90.00
_cell.angle_gamma   90.00
#
_symmetry.space_group_name_H-M   'P 1'
#
loop_
_entity.id
_entity.type
_entity.pdbx_description
1 polymer ?
#
loop_
_entity_poly.entity_id
_entity_poly.type
_entity_poly.pdbx_seq_one_letter_code
_entity_poly.pdbx_strand_id
1 'polypeptide(L)'
;FCRIVAGQIPATVVAESVNSLAFRDIEPGAPTHVLVVPRRHVPDLAGLAAASAAELADAVALAAQVADDEGLPGYRVVANTGEAAGQSVFHAHLHVLGGRSLTWPPG
;
A
#
# COMPACT_ATOMS: atom_id res chain seq x y z
N PHE A 1 4.43 10.92 -1.19
CA PHE A 1 5.15 9.64 -1.05
C PHE A 1 6.49 9.63 -1.80
N CYS A 2 6.67 10.47 -2.82
CA CYS A 2 7.95 10.56 -3.51
C CYS A 2 9.12 10.85 -2.56
N ARG A 3 8.92 11.71 -1.57
CA ARG A 3 9.96 12.04 -0.57
C ARG A 3 10.26 10.87 0.36
N ILE A 4 9.26 10.06 0.68
CA ILE A 4 9.45 8.85 1.48
C ILE A 4 10.24 7.82 0.67
N VAL A 5 9.87 7.61 -0.59
CA VAL A 5 10.56 6.72 -1.52
C VAL A 5 12.02 7.14 -1.70
N ALA A 6 12.28 8.44 -1.78
CA ALA A 6 13.62 9.00 -1.91
C ALA A 6 14.42 9.05 -0.59
N GLY A 7 13.80 8.69 0.54
CA GLY A 7 14.43 8.74 1.86
C GLY A 7 14.56 10.15 2.44
N GLN A 8 13.84 11.13 1.91
CA GLN A 8 13.91 12.53 2.35
C GLN A 8 13.01 12.83 3.55
N ILE A 9 11.97 12.02 3.74
CA ILE A 9 11.06 12.10 4.89
C ILE A 9 11.12 10.75 5.61
N PRO A 10 11.27 10.73 6.95
CA PRO A 10 11.32 9.48 7.70
C PRO A 10 9.98 8.74 7.64
N ALA A 11 10.07 7.42 7.55
CA ALA A 11 8.93 6.51 7.60
C ALA A 11 9.38 5.21 8.28
N THR A 12 8.43 4.50 8.90
CA THR A 12 8.73 3.19 9.49
C THR A 12 8.60 2.13 8.40
N VAL A 13 9.70 1.90 7.69
CA VAL A 13 9.77 0.91 6.61
C VAL A 13 9.76 -0.50 7.21
N VAL A 14 8.86 -1.35 6.72
CA VAL A 14 8.72 -2.75 7.18
C VAL A 14 9.20 -3.76 6.14
N ALA A 15 9.19 -3.40 4.87
CA ALA A 15 9.66 -4.25 3.78
C ALA A 15 9.94 -3.39 2.54
N GLU A 16 10.70 -3.96 1.60
CA GLU A 16 10.88 -3.35 0.30
C GLU A 16 11.19 -4.41 -0.75
N SER A 17 10.89 -4.09 -1.99
CA SER A 17 11.20 -4.90 -3.16
C SER A 17 11.90 -4.02 -4.20
N VAL A 18 12.21 -4.59 -5.36
CA VAL A 18 12.88 -3.84 -6.44
C VAL A 18 12.08 -2.62 -6.85
N ASN A 19 10.75 -2.75 -6.94
CA ASN A 19 9.88 -1.70 -7.49
C ASN A 19 8.96 -1.05 -6.46
N SER A 20 8.95 -1.51 -5.21
CA SER A 20 7.99 -1.03 -4.20
C SER A 20 8.62 -0.88 -2.82
N LEU A 21 7.98 -0.06 -2.00
CA LEU A 21 8.36 0.18 -0.61
C LEU A 21 7.12 0.02 0.27
N ALA A 22 7.27 -0.64 1.41
CA ALA A 22 6.20 -0.82 2.38
C ALA A 22 6.55 -0.14 3.70
N PHE A 23 5.66 0.71 4.20
CA PHE A 23 5.86 1.42 5.47
C PHE A 23 4.54 1.55 6.23
N ARG A 24 4.62 1.73 7.54
CA ARG A 24 3.43 1.85 8.38
C ARG A 24 2.72 3.16 8.15
N ASP A 25 1.38 3.11 8.12
CA ASP A 25 0.55 4.32 8.09
C ASP A 25 0.67 5.03 9.45
N ILE A 26 0.86 6.34 9.42
CA ILE A 26 0.96 7.16 10.64
C ILE A 26 -0.40 7.36 11.33
N GLU A 27 -1.49 7.13 10.61
CA GLU A 27 -2.87 7.18 11.12
C GLU A 27 -3.56 5.84 10.86
N PRO A 28 -3.18 4.77 11.59
CA PRO A 28 -3.64 3.44 11.26
C PRO A 28 -5.14 3.27 11.48
N GLY A 29 -5.81 2.64 10.49
CA GLY A 29 -7.22 2.27 10.55
C GLY A 29 -7.46 0.85 11.04
N ALA A 30 -6.40 0.10 11.35
CA ALA A 30 -6.43 -1.25 11.88
C ALA A 30 -5.15 -1.50 12.68
N PRO A 31 -5.10 -2.55 13.53
CA PRO A 31 -3.87 -2.89 14.28
C PRO A 31 -2.64 -3.06 13.40
N THR A 32 -2.82 -3.69 12.22
CA THR A 32 -1.83 -3.65 11.15
C THR A 32 -2.38 -2.82 10.01
N HIS A 33 -1.70 -1.74 9.69
CA HIS A 33 -2.02 -0.86 8.57
C HIS A 33 -0.73 -0.41 7.91
N VAL A 34 -0.39 -1.05 6.80
CA VAL A 34 0.83 -0.81 6.04
C VAL A 34 0.48 -0.29 4.66
N LEU A 35 1.22 0.69 4.18
CA LEU A 35 1.10 1.22 2.83
C LEU A 35 2.18 0.58 1.95
N VAL A 36 1.77 0.04 0.81
CA VAL A 36 2.70 -0.43 -0.22
C VAL A 36 2.67 0.55 -1.37
N VAL A 37 3.81 1.14 -1.67
CA VAL A 37 3.94 2.26 -2.61
C VAL A 37 4.93 1.87 -3.70
N PRO A 38 4.55 1.94 -4.99
CA PRO A 38 5.52 1.78 -6.07
C PRO A 38 6.52 2.94 -6.06
N ARG A 39 7.76 2.66 -6.42
CA ARG A 39 8.80 3.69 -6.51
C ARG A 39 8.53 4.66 -7.67
N ARG A 40 7.86 4.17 -8.73
CA ARG A 40 7.40 4.98 -9.85
C ARG A 40 6.26 5.89 -9.37
N HIS A 41 6.33 7.18 -9.72
CA HIS A 41 5.23 8.09 -9.45
C HIS A 41 4.16 7.99 -10.53
N VAL A 42 3.02 7.41 -10.17
CA VAL A 42 1.77 7.40 -10.95
C VAL A 42 0.62 7.73 -9.98
N PRO A 43 -0.46 8.38 -10.43
CA PRO A 43 -1.47 8.89 -9.52
C PRO A 43 -2.31 7.81 -8.85
N ASP A 44 -2.52 6.67 -9.49
CA ASP A 44 -3.44 5.64 -9.01
C ASP A 44 -3.07 4.24 -9.54
N LEU A 45 -3.85 3.25 -9.13
CA LEU A 45 -3.61 1.86 -9.48
C LEU A 45 -3.74 1.59 -10.99
N ALA A 46 -4.72 2.21 -11.64
CA ALA A 46 -4.89 2.10 -13.09
C ALA A 46 -3.68 2.66 -13.84
N GLY A 47 -3.13 3.78 -13.36
CA GLY A 47 -1.91 4.36 -13.90
C GLY A 47 -0.71 3.42 -13.76
N LEU A 48 -0.59 2.73 -12.63
CA LEU A 48 0.47 1.75 -12.42
C LEU A 48 0.33 0.56 -13.37
N ALA A 49 -0.88 0.02 -13.51
CA ALA A 49 -1.17 -1.09 -14.43
C ALA A 49 -0.84 -0.72 -15.88
N ALA A 50 -1.18 0.49 -16.30
CA ALA A 50 -0.88 0.98 -17.64
C ALA A 50 0.62 1.20 -17.87
N ALA A 51 1.35 1.65 -16.83
CA ALA A 51 2.79 1.89 -16.93
C ALA A 51 3.60 0.60 -16.94
N SER A 52 3.27 -0.36 -16.09
CA SER A 52 4.02 -1.63 -15.99
C SER A 52 3.23 -2.69 -15.23
N ALA A 53 2.80 -3.73 -15.94
CA ALA A 53 2.15 -4.89 -15.31
C ALA A 53 3.07 -5.58 -14.30
N ALA A 54 4.37 -5.62 -14.58
CA ALA A 54 5.35 -6.22 -13.68
C ALA A 54 5.48 -5.44 -12.37
N GLU A 55 5.46 -4.12 -12.42
CA GLU A 55 5.52 -3.28 -11.22
C GLU A 55 4.24 -3.36 -10.40
N LEU A 56 3.07 -3.51 -11.06
CA LEU A 56 1.82 -3.79 -10.36
C LEU A 56 1.88 -5.13 -9.64
N ALA A 57 2.34 -6.17 -10.31
CA ALA A 57 2.50 -7.50 -9.70
C ALA A 57 3.47 -7.46 -8.52
N ASP A 58 4.56 -6.70 -8.63
CA ASP A 58 5.54 -6.51 -7.54
C ASP A 58 4.89 -5.88 -6.31
N ALA A 59 4.07 -4.84 -6.50
CA ALA A 59 3.36 -4.18 -5.40
C ALA A 59 2.39 -5.13 -4.69
N VAL A 60 1.63 -5.92 -5.44
CA VAL A 60 0.70 -6.91 -4.88
C VAL A 60 1.45 -8.03 -4.15
N ALA A 61 2.55 -8.50 -4.71
CA ALA A 61 3.39 -9.52 -4.07
C ALA A 61 3.98 -9.00 -2.76
N LEU A 62 4.44 -7.75 -2.72
CA LEU A 62 4.96 -7.14 -1.49
C LEU A 62 3.86 -7.00 -0.44
N ALA A 63 2.63 -6.64 -0.84
CA ALA A 63 1.49 -6.59 0.08
C ALA A 63 1.22 -7.96 0.73
N ALA A 64 1.25 -9.03 -0.05
CA ALA A 64 1.09 -10.39 0.46
C ALA A 64 2.24 -10.79 1.40
N GLN A 65 3.47 -10.42 1.08
CA GLN A 65 4.63 -10.67 1.93
C GLN A 65 4.51 -9.95 3.27
N VAL A 66 4.08 -8.69 3.27
CA VAL A 66 3.85 -7.92 4.50
C VAL A 66 2.82 -8.61 5.38
N ALA A 67 1.71 -9.08 4.81
CA ALA A 67 0.69 -9.78 5.57
C ALA A 67 1.23 -11.08 6.20
N ASP A 68 2.05 -11.80 5.47
CA ASP A 68 2.71 -13.02 5.98
C ASP A 68 3.70 -12.69 7.09
N ASP A 69 4.55 -11.70 6.90
CA ASP A 69 5.54 -11.25 7.89
C ASP A 69 4.89 -10.78 9.18
N GLU A 70 3.71 -10.14 9.09
CA GLU A 70 2.94 -9.68 10.25
C GLU A 70 2.12 -10.80 10.90
N GLY A 71 2.14 -12.00 10.35
CA GLY A 71 1.41 -13.15 10.89
C GLY A 71 -0.10 -13.01 10.80
N LEU A 72 -0.62 -12.29 9.80
CA LEU A 72 -2.05 -12.05 9.67
C LEU A 72 -2.79 -13.30 9.19
N PRO A 73 -3.81 -13.80 9.94
CA PRO A 73 -4.60 -14.95 9.49
C PRO A 73 -5.53 -14.60 8.32
N GLY A 74 -5.82 -13.32 8.16
CA GLY A 74 -6.58 -12.77 7.04
C GLY A 74 -6.27 -11.28 6.94
N TYR A 75 -6.40 -10.73 5.75
CA TYR A 75 -6.12 -9.31 5.54
C TYR A 75 -6.91 -8.78 4.36
N ARG A 76 -7.00 -7.47 4.29
CA ARG A 76 -7.66 -6.76 3.19
C ARG A 76 -6.65 -5.85 2.51
N VAL A 77 -6.68 -5.85 1.18
CA VAL A 77 -5.90 -4.89 0.38
C VAL A 77 -6.88 -3.91 -0.24
N VAL A 78 -6.63 -2.62 -0.04
CA VAL A 78 -7.49 -1.54 -0.54
C VAL A 78 -6.65 -0.58 -1.37
N ALA A 79 -7.16 -0.23 -2.55
CA ALA A 79 -6.62 0.84 -3.38
C ALA A 79 -7.74 1.84 -3.64
N ASN A 80 -7.56 3.09 -3.22
CA ASN A 80 -8.52 4.16 -3.48
C ASN A 80 -8.13 4.88 -4.76
N THR A 81 -9.09 5.09 -5.65
CA THR A 81 -8.91 5.86 -6.88
C THR A 81 -9.93 6.99 -6.90
N GLY A 82 -9.45 8.22 -6.92
CA GLY A 82 -10.26 9.43 -6.96
C GLY A 82 -10.74 9.90 -5.58
N GLU A 83 -11.05 11.20 -5.49
CA GLU A 83 -11.50 11.80 -4.23
C GLU A 83 -12.78 11.16 -3.70
N ALA A 84 -13.72 10.80 -4.59
CA ALA A 84 -14.99 10.18 -4.19
C ALA A 84 -14.80 8.84 -3.49
N ALA A 85 -13.67 8.16 -3.73
CA ALA A 85 -13.31 6.90 -3.06
C ALA A 85 -12.40 7.11 -1.84
N GLY A 86 -12.08 8.37 -1.51
CA GLY A 86 -11.25 8.72 -0.37
C GLY A 86 -9.75 8.83 -0.68
N GLN A 87 -9.37 8.90 -1.94
CA GLN A 87 -7.97 9.15 -2.29
C GLN A 87 -7.60 10.59 -1.96
N SER A 88 -6.66 10.78 -1.04
CA SER A 88 -6.14 12.10 -0.67
C SER A 88 -4.69 12.33 -1.10
N VAL A 89 -3.96 11.25 -1.37
CA VAL A 89 -2.58 11.29 -1.87
C VAL A 89 -2.55 10.69 -3.27
N PHE A 90 -2.15 11.51 -4.26
CA PHE A 90 -2.17 11.11 -5.67
C PHE A 90 -0.82 10.54 -6.12
N HIS A 91 -0.37 9.56 -5.38
CA HIS A 91 0.68 8.61 -5.69
C HIS A 91 0.09 7.23 -5.39
N ALA A 92 0.08 6.33 -6.36
CA ALA A 92 -0.55 5.02 -6.22
C ALA A 92 -0.06 4.29 -4.98
N HIS A 93 -0.96 3.69 -4.23
CA HIS A 93 -0.61 2.92 -3.06
C HIS A 93 -1.70 1.91 -2.70
N LEU A 94 -1.28 0.82 -2.07
CA LEU A 94 -2.15 -0.21 -1.54
C LEU A 94 -2.12 -0.13 -0.01
N HIS A 95 -3.29 -0.17 0.62
CA HIS A 95 -3.40 -0.33 2.06
C HIS A 95 -3.47 -1.83 2.37
N VAL A 96 -2.63 -2.31 3.27
CA VAL A 96 -2.72 -3.66 3.83
C VAL A 96 -3.27 -3.53 5.24
N LEU A 97 -4.45 -4.10 5.48
CA LEU A 97 -5.20 -3.96 6.73
C LEU A 97 -5.43 -5.33 7.36
N GLY A 98 -5.16 -5.45 8.64
CA GLY A 98 -5.38 -6.68 9.38
C GLY A 98 -5.19 -6.54 10.87
N GLY A 99 -5.15 -7.67 11.56
CA GLY A 99 -4.96 -7.72 13.01
C GLY A 99 -6.27 -7.67 13.81
N ARG A 100 -7.41 -7.62 13.13
CA ARG A 100 -8.76 -7.73 13.69
C ARG A 100 -9.71 -8.23 12.63
N SER A 101 -10.92 -8.59 13.02
CA SER A 101 -11.98 -8.89 12.05
C SER A 101 -12.32 -7.65 11.24
N LEU A 102 -12.40 -7.82 9.94
CA LEU A 102 -12.78 -6.79 8.99
C LEU A 102 -14.18 -7.11 8.48
N THR A 103 -15.08 -6.14 8.58
CA THR A 103 -16.49 -6.35 8.31
C THR A 103 -16.86 -6.04 6.86
N TRP A 104 -18.06 -6.42 6.49
CA TRP A 104 -18.67 -6.09 5.20
C TRP A 104 -20.00 -5.38 5.46
N PRO A 105 -20.40 -4.33 4.72
CA PRO A 105 -19.67 -3.72 3.57
C PRO A 105 -18.37 -3.02 3.95
N PRO A 106 -17.44 -2.87 2.97
CA PRO A 106 -16.08 -2.37 3.25
C PRO A 106 -15.98 -0.86 3.49
N GLY A 107 -17.03 -0.13 3.31
CA GLY A 107 -17.00 1.33 3.45
C GLY A 107 -18.27 1.95 3.90
#